data_42b80630dfb33e27e1fcf7be5f9ac6d6
#
_entry.id   42b80630dfb33e27e1fcf7be5f9ac6d6
#
_cell.length_a   1.000
_cell.length_b   1.000
_cell.length_c   1.000
_cell.angle_alpha   90.00
_cell.angle_beta   90.00
_cell.angle_gamma   90.00
#
_symmetry.space_group_name_H-M   'P 1'
#
loop_
_entity.id
_entity.type
_entity.pdbx_description
1 polymer ?
#
loop_
_entity_poly.entity_id
_entity_poly.type
_entity_poly.pdbx_seq_one_letter_code
_entity_poly.pdbx_strand_id
1 'polypeptide(L)'
;MEKSLFTTYLQEQEAAFSGWDFSRLTSLNRFNSSLLPWSYGGLAYAAMQQANAVLDMGTGGGEFFSRLHPYPPIAYATEGYAPNLMIARQRLSPLGVTVVFSQTDENIPIPSSYYDLILNQHDSFSVNELERLLQSGGTFLTQQVGGKDCSDLNKALGAKIDPLYSKWDLDHALAAFSNKPFYIQKALEKIGVQRFYDIGAVIYYLKAIP
;
A
#
# COMPACT_ATOMS: atom_id res chain seq x y z
N MET A 1 21.15 -32.66 -15.20
CA MET A 1 21.13 -32.76 -13.74
C MET A 1 19.87 -32.05 -13.24
N GLU A 2 18.90 -32.78 -12.76
CA GLU A 2 17.74 -32.15 -12.12
C GLU A 2 18.21 -31.38 -10.88
N LYS A 3 17.96 -30.07 -10.85
CA LYS A 3 18.16 -29.30 -9.63
C LYS A 3 17.26 -29.88 -8.53
N SER A 4 17.80 -30.15 -7.36
CA SER A 4 16.96 -30.60 -6.25
C SER A 4 15.89 -29.53 -5.98
N LEU A 5 14.69 -29.92 -5.56
CA LEU A 5 13.62 -29.00 -5.16
C LEU A 5 14.10 -27.99 -4.13
N PHE A 6 14.97 -28.39 -3.21
CA PHE A 6 15.57 -27.53 -2.21
C PHE A 6 16.40 -26.38 -2.87
N THR A 7 17.21 -26.71 -3.89
CA THR A 7 17.97 -25.69 -4.62
C THR A 7 17.05 -24.69 -5.30
N THR A 8 15.91 -25.14 -5.83
CA THR A 8 14.89 -24.26 -6.42
C THR A 8 14.30 -23.31 -5.36
N TYR A 9 14.00 -23.81 -4.17
CA TYR A 9 13.47 -22.99 -3.08
C TYR A 9 14.47 -21.96 -2.56
N LEU A 10 15.75 -22.30 -2.48
CA LEU A 10 16.80 -21.33 -2.15
C LEU A 10 16.89 -20.20 -3.19
N GLN A 11 16.73 -20.52 -4.47
CA GLN A 11 16.70 -19.51 -5.53
C GLN A 11 15.52 -18.54 -5.40
N GLU A 12 14.36 -19.02 -4.93
CA GLU A 12 13.21 -18.14 -4.64
C GLU A 12 13.49 -17.23 -3.44
N GLN A 13 14.16 -17.73 -2.42
CA GLN A 13 14.57 -16.94 -1.27
C GLN A 13 15.59 -15.85 -1.67
N GLU A 14 16.51 -16.14 -2.58
CA GLU A 14 17.55 -15.23 -3.04
C GLU A 14 17.08 -14.27 -4.13
N ALA A 15 15.94 -14.56 -4.78
CA ALA A 15 15.42 -13.74 -5.87
C ALA A 15 15.22 -12.28 -5.43
N ALA A 16 15.66 -11.32 -6.23
CA ALA A 16 15.53 -9.91 -5.90
C ALA A 16 14.05 -9.49 -5.78
N PHE A 17 13.77 -8.67 -4.77
CA PHE A 17 12.51 -7.96 -4.61
C PHE A 17 12.82 -6.46 -4.46
N SER A 18 12.14 -5.61 -5.22
CA SER A 18 12.34 -4.16 -5.17
C SER A 18 11.03 -3.43 -5.47
N GLY A 19 10.84 -2.28 -4.87
CA GLY A 19 9.56 -1.60 -4.92
C GLY A 19 8.46 -2.43 -4.24
N TRP A 20 7.26 -2.42 -4.83
CA TRP A 20 6.14 -3.27 -4.42
C TRP A 20 5.66 -4.11 -5.62
N ASP A 21 6.63 -4.77 -6.31
CA ASP A 21 6.38 -5.50 -7.55
C ASP A 21 6.24 -7.01 -7.31
N PHE A 22 5.01 -7.50 -7.34
CA PHE A 22 4.67 -8.92 -7.25
C PHE A 22 4.48 -9.60 -8.61
N SER A 23 4.92 -8.99 -9.71
CA SER A 23 4.77 -9.54 -11.07
C SER A 23 5.35 -10.94 -11.21
N ARG A 24 6.46 -11.25 -10.49
CA ARG A 24 7.07 -12.60 -10.45
C ARG A 24 6.08 -13.69 -10.00
N LEU A 25 5.12 -13.35 -9.17
CA LEU A 25 4.08 -14.28 -8.71
C LEU A 25 2.87 -14.28 -9.64
N THR A 26 2.41 -13.12 -10.03
CA THR A 26 1.14 -12.95 -10.75
C THR A 26 1.26 -13.26 -12.25
N SER A 27 2.36 -12.86 -12.92
CA SER A 27 2.57 -13.10 -14.36
C SER A 27 2.71 -14.57 -14.72
N LEU A 28 3.15 -15.40 -13.76
CA LEU A 28 3.32 -16.85 -13.94
C LEU A 28 2.14 -17.65 -13.35
N ASN A 29 1.05 -16.99 -12.94
CA ASN A 29 -0.10 -17.62 -12.30
C ASN A 29 0.27 -18.46 -11.06
N ARG A 30 1.33 -18.10 -10.36
CA ARG A 30 1.80 -18.79 -9.15
C ARG A 30 1.05 -18.37 -7.89
N PHE A 31 0.35 -17.22 -7.98
CA PHE A 31 -0.42 -16.62 -6.93
C PHE A 31 -1.70 -16.01 -7.50
N ASN A 32 -2.79 -16.15 -6.77
CA ASN A 32 -4.07 -15.52 -7.09
C ASN A 32 -4.77 -15.09 -5.80
N SER A 33 -5.39 -13.92 -5.81
CA SER A 33 -6.25 -13.45 -4.74
C SER A 33 -7.68 -13.23 -5.23
N SER A 34 -8.64 -13.38 -4.34
CA SER A 34 -10.04 -13.07 -4.63
C SER A 34 -10.18 -11.62 -5.07
N LEU A 35 -11.04 -11.38 -6.04
CA LEU A 35 -11.38 -10.01 -6.44
C LEU A 35 -12.11 -9.30 -5.30
N LEU A 36 -11.74 -8.05 -5.08
CA LEU A 36 -12.49 -7.14 -4.22
C LEU A 36 -13.73 -6.62 -4.95
N PRO A 37 -14.85 -6.35 -4.25
CA PRO A 37 -16.04 -5.76 -4.87
C PRO A 37 -15.87 -4.26 -5.19
N TRP A 38 -14.68 -3.72 -5.07
CA TRP A 38 -14.29 -2.37 -5.45
C TRP A 38 -12.94 -2.39 -6.17
N SER A 39 -12.64 -1.32 -6.88
CA SER A 39 -11.33 -1.06 -7.44
C SER A 39 -10.75 0.18 -6.78
N TYR A 40 -9.72 0.01 -5.92
CA TYR A 40 -9.01 1.15 -5.35
C TYR A 40 -8.44 2.06 -6.45
N GLY A 41 -7.81 1.47 -7.47
CA GLY A 41 -7.27 2.23 -8.60
C GLY A 41 -8.32 3.01 -9.37
N GLY A 42 -9.51 2.43 -9.56
CA GLY A 42 -10.63 3.14 -10.19
C GLY A 42 -11.14 4.31 -9.35
N LEU A 43 -11.25 4.12 -8.02
CA LEU A 43 -11.65 5.18 -7.09
C LEU A 43 -10.59 6.29 -7.02
N ALA A 44 -9.32 5.93 -6.90
CA ALA A 44 -8.20 6.88 -6.86
C ALA A 44 -8.12 7.69 -8.17
N TYR A 45 -8.20 7.04 -9.32
CA TYR A 45 -8.20 7.71 -10.61
C TYR A 45 -9.37 8.69 -10.74
N ALA A 46 -10.58 8.28 -10.39
CA ALA A 46 -11.76 9.16 -10.45
C ALA A 46 -11.62 10.37 -9.51
N ALA A 47 -11.08 10.18 -8.30
CA ALA A 47 -10.85 11.26 -7.35
C ALA A 47 -9.77 12.24 -7.87
N MET A 48 -8.69 11.74 -8.46
CA MET A 48 -7.63 12.58 -9.04
C MET A 48 -8.11 13.47 -10.17
N GLN A 49 -9.13 13.06 -10.94
CA GLN A 49 -9.69 13.89 -12.03
C GLN A 49 -10.42 15.14 -11.50
N GLN A 50 -10.73 15.19 -10.21
CA GLN A 50 -11.41 16.31 -9.56
C GLN A 50 -10.47 17.10 -8.63
N ALA A 51 -9.27 16.59 -8.40
CA ALA A 51 -8.31 17.18 -7.49
C ALA A 51 -7.44 18.26 -8.16
N ASN A 52 -6.96 19.22 -7.37
CA ASN A 52 -5.94 20.19 -7.76
C ASN A 52 -4.58 19.86 -7.13
N ALA A 53 -4.59 19.23 -5.95
CA ALA A 53 -3.39 18.86 -5.21
C ALA A 53 -3.56 17.47 -4.60
N VAL A 54 -2.76 16.51 -5.05
CA VAL A 54 -2.76 15.12 -4.55
C VAL A 54 -1.48 14.81 -3.80
N LEU A 55 -1.64 14.04 -2.72
CA LEU A 55 -0.56 13.37 -2.01
C LEU A 55 -0.80 11.85 -2.04
N ASP A 56 0.20 11.07 -2.47
CA ASP A 56 0.22 9.61 -2.32
C ASP A 56 1.14 9.23 -1.16
N MET A 57 0.58 8.72 -0.06
CA MET A 57 1.33 8.34 1.13
C MET A 57 1.83 6.90 1.00
N GLY A 58 3.13 6.68 1.26
CA GLY A 58 3.75 5.37 1.20
C GLY A 58 3.77 4.79 -0.21
N THR A 59 4.27 5.56 -1.16
CA THR A 59 4.18 5.23 -2.61
C THR A 59 4.96 3.96 -3.01
N GLY A 60 5.80 3.41 -2.13
CA GLY A 60 6.72 2.32 -2.48
C GLY A 60 7.70 2.75 -3.56
N GLY A 61 7.87 1.93 -4.58
CA GLY A 61 8.65 2.33 -5.77
C GLY A 61 7.87 3.18 -6.77
N GLY A 62 6.65 3.63 -6.44
CA GLY A 62 5.80 4.43 -7.31
C GLY A 62 5.08 3.64 -8.41
N GLU A 63 5.07 2.29 -8.34
CA GLU A 63 4.51 1.43 -9.39
C GLU A 63 3.02 1.69 -9.61
N PHE A 64 2.29 1.82 -8.52
CA PHE A 64 0.85 2.05 -8.58
C PHE A 64 0.56 3.49 -8.99
N PHE A 65 1.14 4.46 -8.29
CA PHE A 65 0.86 5.87 -8.50
C PHE A 65 1.22 6.32 -9.93
N SER A 66 2.31 5.80 -10.50
CA SER A 66 2.70 6.12 -11.89
C SER A 66 1.66 5.74 -12.96
N ARG A 67 0.72 4.83 -12.65
CA ARG A 67 -0.34 4.40 -13.57
C ARG A 67 -1.60 5.28 -13.50
N LEU A 68 -1.68 6.16 -12.49
CA LEU A 68 -2.85 7.01 -12.25
C LEU A 68 -2.81 8.34 -13.02
N HIS A 69 -1.76 8.62 -13.81
CA HIS A 69 -1.72 9.85 -14.60
C HIS A 69 -2.89 9.94 -15.63
N PRO A 70 -3.31 11.15 -16.05
CA PRO A 70 -2.69 12.44 -15.76
C PRO A 70 -2.88 12.87 -14.30
N TYR A 71 -1.84 13.54 -13.77
CA TYR A 71 -1.89 14.08 -12.42
C TYR A 71 -2.59 15.45 -12.38
N PRO A 72 -3.14 15.85 -11.22
CA PRO A 72 -3.50 17.24 -10.97
C PRO A 72 -2.27 18.15 -11.02
N PRO A 73 -2.44 19.48 -11.08
CA PRO A 73 -1.33 20.43 -11.17
C PRO A 73 -0.27 20.29 -10.08
N ILE A 74 -0.68 19.81 -8.89
CA ILE A 74 0.19 19.59 -7.75
C ILE A 74 0.11 18.10 -7.39
N ALA A 75 1.24 17.40 -7.50
CA ALA A 75 1.34 15.98 -7.16
C ALA A 75 2.57 15.70 -6.30
N TYR A 76 2.33 15.10 -5.14
CA TYR A 76 3.35 14.70 -4.18
C TYR A 76 3.22 13.21 -3.88
N ALA A 77 4.35 12.61 -3.50
CA ALA A 77 4.38 11.26 -2.96
C ALA A 77 5.35 11.21 -1.77
N THR A 78 5.05 10.40 -0.76
CA THR A 78 5.99 10.11 0.33
C THR A 78 6.49 8.68 0.27
N GLU A 79 7.71 8.46 0.74
CA GLU A 79 8.30 7.13 0.90
C GLU A 79 9.30 7.14 2.06
N GLY A 80 9.17 6.16 2.96
CA GLY A 80 9.99 6.07 4.18
C GLY A 80 11.14 5.08 4.09
N TYR A 81 11.10 4.13 3.17
CA TYR A 81 12.16 3.15 2.97
C TYR A 81 13.15 3.66 1.92
N ALA A 82 14.37 3.98 2.35
CA ALA A 82 15.38 4.64 1.51
C ALA A 82 15.65 3.93 0.16
N PRO A 83 15.71 2.59 0.07
CA PRO A 83 15.86 1.93 -1.23
C PRO A 83 14.71 2.20 -2.20
N ASN A 84 13.48 2.21 -1.72
CA ASN A 84 12.30 2.50 -2.55
C ASN A 84 12.25 3.98 -2.96
N LEU A 85 12.69 4.90 -2.10
CA LEU A 85 12.73 6.33 -2.38
C LEU A 85 13.45 6.66 -3.69
N MET A 86 14.59 6.00 -3.95
CA MET A 86 15.36 6.23 -5.18
C MET A 86 14.59 5.72 -6.40
N ILE A 87 13.94 4.57 -6.29
CA ILE A 87 13.11 3.97 -7.34
C ILE A 87 11.91 4.88 -7.64
N ALA A 88 11.22 5.32 -6.59
CA ALA A 88 10.09 6.24 -6.69
C ALA A 88 10.47 7.55 -7.38
N ARG A 89 11.61 8.17 -7.00
CA ARG A 89 12.10 9.39 -7.64
C ARG A 89 12.40 9.19 -9.12
N GLN A 90 13.08 8.10 -9.48
CA GLN A 90 13.37 7.78 -10.88
C GLN A 90 12.08 7.60 -11.71
N ARG A 91 11.04 7.01 -11.12
CA ARG A 91 9.78 6.73 -11.81
C ARG A 91 8.85 7.93 -11.86
N LEU A 92 8.69 8.64 -10.75
CA LEU A 92 7.64 9.65 -10.57
C LEU A 92 8.09 11.07 -10.91
N SER A 93 9.36 11.44 -10.67
CA SER A 93 9.81 12.82 -10.94
C SER A 93 9.73 13.21 -12.42
N PRO A 94 10.02 12.33 -13.41
CA PRO A 94 9.81 12.65 -14.81
C PRO A 94 8.34 12.89 -15.19
N LEU A 95 7.40 12.43 -14.35
CA LEU A 95 5.96 12.62 -14.50
C LEU A 95 5.45 13.87 -13.78
N GLY A 96 6.34 14.68 -13.19
CA GLY A 96 5.97 15.92 -12.48
C GLY A 96 5.61 15.73 -11.00
N VAL A 97 5.82 14.55 -10.42
CA VAL A 97 5.55 14.28 -8.99
C VAL A 97 6.75 14.64 -8.14
N THR A 98 6.52 15.37 -7.05
CA THR A 98 7.54 15.65 -6.03
C THR A 98 7.58 14.51 -5.02
N VAL A 99 8.70 13.78 -4.93
CA VAL A 99 8.86 12.65 -4.01
C VAL A 99 9.65 13.07 -2.78
N VAL A 100 9.01 12.97 -1.61
CA VAL A 100 9.50 13.40 -0.30
C VAL A 100 9.83 12.18 0.55
N PHE A 101 10.98 12.23 1.24
CA PHE A 101 11.34 11.21 2.21
C PHE A 101 10.61 11.46 3.54
N SER A 102 9.90 10.46 4.05
CA SER A 102 9.30 10.48 5.39
C SER A 102 9.27 9.08 5.97
N GLN A 103 9.97 8.88 7.10
CA GLN A 103 10.00 7.59 7.81
C GLN A 103 8.81 7.41 8.78
N THR A 104 7.97 8.40 8.90
CA THR A 104 6.84 8.42 9.83
C THR A 104 5.62 8.99 9.14
N ASP A 105 4.46 8.57 9.58
CA ASP A 105 3.15 9.09 9.19
C ASP A 105 2.72 10.31 10.01
N GLU A 106 3.62 10.85 10.84
CA GLU A 106 3.45 12.08 11.61
C GLU A 106 4.55 13.09 11.26
N ASN A 107 4.20 14.38 11.29
CA ASN A 107 5.13 15.48 10.99
C ASN A 107 5.84 15.34 9.64
N ILE A 108 5.13 14.88 8.63
CA ILE A 108 5.64 14.76 7.26
C ILE A 108 6.13 16.14 6.79
N PRO A 109 7.34 16.27 6.20
CA PRO A 109 7.93 17.57 5.88
C PRO A 109 7.34 18.20 4.60
N ILE A 110 6.02 18.38 4.60
CA ILE A 110 5.24 18.97 3.50
C ILE A 110 4.22 20.00 4.05
N PRO A 111 3.69 20.91 3.20
CA PRO A 111 2.78 21.96 3.63
C PRO A 111 1.49 21.45 4.29
N SER A 112 1.01 22.20 5.29
CA SER A 112 -0.29 21.98 5.94
C SER A 112 -1.42 22.57 5.10
N SER A 113 -2.64 22.00 5.23
CA SER A 113 -3.88 22.49 4.57
C SER A 113 -3.70 22.74 3.07
N TYR A 114 -3.01 21.82 2.42
CA TYR A 114 -2.55 22.02 1.05
C TYR A 114 -3.19 21.06 0.05
N TYR A 115 -3.53 19.84 0.49
CA TYR A 115 -4.00 18.78 -0.39
C TYR A 115 -5.53 18.70 -0.33
N ASP A 116 -6.16 18.61 -1.50
CA ASP A 116 -7.60 18.28 -1.59
C ASP A 116 -7.85 16.78 -1.78
N LEU A 117 -6.79 16.01 -2.07
CA LEU A 117 -6.84 14.55 -2.11
C LEU A 117 -5.58 13.95 -1.48
N ILE A 118 -5.78 13.04 -0.53
CA ILE A 118 -4.72 12.15 -0.01
C ILE A 118 -5.09 10.72 -0.36
N LEU A 119 -4.17 10.03 -1.02
CA LEU A 119 -4.23 8.61 -1.32
C LEU A 119 -3.31 7.85 -0.36
N ASN A 120 -3.73 6.67 0.08
CA ASN A 120 -2.91 5.78 0.89
C ASN A 120 -3.30 4.33 0.58
N GLN A 121 -2.35 3.53 0.15
CA GLN A 121 -2.58 2.12 -0.13
C GLN A 121 -1.59 1.27 0.66
N HIS A 122 -2.10 0.56 1.66
CA HIS A 122 -1.36 -0.42 2.47
C HIS A 122 -0.23 0.19 3.33
N ASP A 123 -0.21 1.50 3.53
CA ASP A 123 0.72 2.17 4.42
C ASP A 123 0.00 2.68 5.68
N SER A 124 0.74 2.89 6.76
CA SER A 124 0.20 3.48 7.97
C SER A 124 -0.23 4.93 7.76
N PHE A 125 -1.07 5.45 8.64
CA PHE A 125 -1.46 6.86 8.62
C PHE A 125 -1.81 7.35 10.03
N SER A 126 -1.51 8.60 10.29
CA SER A 126 -1.97 9.34 11.48
C SER A 126 -3.16 10.22 11.12
N VAL A 127 -4.29 10.06 11.80
CA VAL A 127 -5.47 10.89 11.57
C VAL A 127 -5.20 12.36 11.89
N ASN A 128 -4.33 12.64 12.88
CA ASN A 128 -3.91 14.01 13.19
C ASN A 128 -3.14 14.64 12.04
N GLU A 129 -2.28 13.85 11.40
CA GLU A 129 -1.49 14.31 10.26
C GLU A 129 -2.37 14.49 9.02
N LEU A 130 -3.34 13.62 8.78
CA LEU A 130 -4.34 13.81 7.73
C LEU A 130 -5.12 15.12 7.93
N GLU A 131 -5.55 15.40 9.17
CA GLU A 131 -6.21 16.66 9.53
C GLU A 131 -5.32 17.88 9.25
N ARG A 132 -4.02 17.77 9.51
CA ARG A 132 -3.05 18.85 9.23
C ARG A 132 -2.84 19.07 7.74
N LEU A 133 -2.74 17.99 6.96
CA LEU A 133 -2.35 18.04 5.55
C LEU A 133 -3.51 18.39 4.61
N LEU A 134 -4.71 17.90 4.91
CA LEU A 134 -5.89 18.17 4.09
C LEU A 134 -6.36 19.62 4.23
N GLN A 135 -6.74 20.20 3.13
CA GLN A 135 -7.54 21.43 3.16
C GLN A 135 -8.99 21.13 3.54
N SER A 136 -9.72 22.17 3.94
CA SER A 136 -11.15 22.03 4.23
C SER A 136 -11.92 21.46 3.04
N GLY A 137 -12.69 20.40 3.28
CA GLY A 137 -13.42 19.68 2.24
C GLY A 137 -12.58 18.68 1.44
N GLY A 138 -11.30 18.52 1.77
CA GLY A 138 -10.42 17.53 1.15
C GLY A 138 -10.83 16.09 1.45
N THR A 139 -10.39 15.16 0.64
CA THR A 139 -10.74 13.74 0.69
C THR A 139 -9.52 12.89 1.05
N PHE A 140 -9.67 11.98 2.00
CA PHE A 140 -8.74 10.88 2.25
C PHE A 140 -9.33 9.59 1.68
N LEU A 141 -8.60 8.92 0.80
CA LEU A 141 -8.96 7.62 0.22
C LEU A 141 -7.89 6.61 0.60
N THR A 142 -8.26 5.60 1.38
CA THR A 142 -7.32 4.53 1.77
C THR A 142 -7.86 3.15 1.47
N GLN A 143 -6.95 2.22 1.24
CA GLN A 143 -7.17 0.78 1.27
C GLN A 143 -6.13 0.13 2.15
N GLN A 144 -6.58 -0.62 3.15
CA GLN A 144 -5.73 -1.24 4.14
C GLN A 144 -5.79 -2.77 4.07
N VAL A 145 -4.73 -3.42 4.52
CA VAL A 145 -4.71 -4.86 4.79
C VAL A 145 -5.18 -5.07 6.22
N GLY A 146 -6.17 -5.94 6.43
CA GLY A 146 -6.68 -6.27 7.76
C GLY A 146 -5.79 -7.26 8.51
N GLY A 147 -5.85 -7.24 9.83
CA GLY A 147 -5.04 -8.11 10.71
C GLY A 147 -5.30 -9.61 10.57
N LYS A 148 -6.32 -10.02 9.82
CA LYS A 148 -6.58 -11.41 9.46
C LYS A 148 -5.85 -11.87 8.19
N ASP A 149 -5.14 -10.96 7.52
CA ASP A 149 -4.35 -11.34 6.34
C ASP A 149 -3.32 -12.40 6.70
N CYS A 150 -3.14 -13.37 5.82
CA CYS A 150 -2.24 -14.51 6.00
C CYS A 150 -2.45 -15.34 7.30
N SER A 151 -3.56 -15.16 8.02
CA SER A 151 -3.78 -15.84 9.32
C SER A 151 -3.69 -17.36 9.24
N ASP A 152 -4.26 -17.99 8.20
CA ASP A 152 -4.20 -19.43 8.01
C ASP A 152 -2.80 -19.92 7.64
N LEU A 153 -2.07 -19.13 6.83
CA LEU A 153 -0.68 -19.41 6.48
C LEU A 153 0.22 -19.31 7.72
N ASN A 154 0.09 -18.25 8.49
CA ASN A 154 0.84 -18.04 9.74
C ASN A 154 0.58 -19.20 10.72
N LYS A 155 -0.67 -19.60 10.89
CA LYS A 155 -1.03 -20.74 11.73
C LYS A 155 -0.41 -22.06 11.24
N ALA A 156 -0.45 -22.30 9.93
CA ALA A 156 0.13 -23.50 9.33
C ALA A 156 1.65 -23.57 9.50
N LEU A 157 2.32 -22.41 9.50
CA LEU A 157 3.77 -22.29 9.68
C LEU A 157 4.19 -22.16 11.15
N GLY A 158 3.26 -22.11 12.11
CA GLY A 158 3.54 -21.91 13.52
C GLY A 158 4.12 -20.53 13.84
N ALA A 159 3.86 -19.55 12.99
CA ALA A 159 4.33 -18.18 13.19
C ALA A 159 3.56 -17.49 14.33
N LYS A 160 4.26 -16.62 15.06
CA LYS A 160 3.65 -15.76 16.06
C LYS A 160 2.97 -14.58 15.36
N ILE A 161 1.70 -14.35 15.68
CA ILE A 161 0.95 -13.20 15.17
C ILE A 161 1.06 -12.08 16.21
N ASP A 162 1.37 -10.86 15.77
CA ASP A 162 1.36 -9.69 16.63
C ASP A 162 -0.10 -9.43 17.11
N PRO A 163 -0.35 -9.43 18.43
CA PRO A 163 -1.69 -9.19 18.97
C PRO A 163 -2.28 -7.83 18.63
N LEU A 164 -1.45 -6.82 18.39
CA LEU A 164 -1.90 -5.48 18.00
C LEU A 164 -2.36 -5.49 16.55
N TYR A 165 -1.55 -6.06 15.66
CA TYR A 165 -1.89 -6.15 14.24
C TYR A 165 -3.12 -7.03 14.01
N SER A 166 -3.25 -8.14 14.72
CA SER A 166 -4.36 -9.09 14.53
C SER A 166 -5.76 -8.49 14.79
N LYS A 167 -5.83 -7.36 15.50
CA LYS A 167 -7.07 -6.63 15.80
C LYS A 167 -7.40 -5.56 14.76
N TRP A 168 -6.48 -5.27 13.85
CA TRP A 168 -6.69 -4.24 12.85
C TRP A 168 -7.76 -4.67 11.84
N ASP A 169 -8.88 -3.98 11.81
CA ASP A 169 -10.02 -4.21 10.95
C ASP A 169 -10.72 -2.88 10.63
N LEU A 170 -11.84 -2.94 9.91
CA LEU A 170 -12.61 -1.76 9.53
C LEU A 170 -13.10 -0.98 10.76
N ASP A 171 -13.57 -1.65 11.80
CA ASP A 171 -14.09 -0.99 12.99
C ASP A 171 -12.98 -0.22 13.75
N HIS A 172 -11.77 -0.80 13.85
CA HIS A 172 -10.61 -0.11 14.41
C HIS A 172 -10.19 1.09 13.56
N ALA A 173 -10.18 0.94 12.23
CA ALA A 173 -9.87 2.05 11.33
C ALA A 173 -10.89 3.19 11.47
N LEU A 174 -12.18 2.89 11.53
CA LEU A 174 -13.24 3.90 11.72
C LEU A 174 -13.16 4.57 13.11
N ALA A 175 -12.83 3.79 14.14
CA ALA A 175 -12.67 4.32 15.51
C ALA A 175 -11.56 5.38 15.59
N ALA A 176 -10.50 5.26 14.78
CA ALA A 176 -9.43 6.25 14.74
C ALA A 176 -9.90 7.65 14.29
N PHE A 177 -10.99 7.74 13.54
CA PHE A 177 -11.61 9.00 13.11
C PHE A 177 -12.66 9.53 14.08
N SER A 178 -12.98 8.80 15.17
CA SER A 178 -13.93 9.25 16.18
C SER A 178 -13.44 10.55 16.83
N ASN A 179 -14.34 11.52 16.97
CA ASN A 179 -14.03 12.87 17.50
C ASN A 179 -13.06 13.70 16.65
N LYS A 180 -12.93 13.36 15.37
CA LYS A 180 -12.16 14.10 14.38
C LYS A 180 -13.10 14.75 13.35
N PRO A 181 -12.71 15.87 12.73
CA PRO A 181 -13.57 16.60 11.80
C PRO A 181 -13.67 15.92 10.43
N PHE A 182 -13.84 14.59 10.42
CA PHE A 182 -13.98 13.79 9.21
C PHE A 182 -15.41 13.25 9.08
N TYR A 183 -15.91 13.27 7.86
CA TYR A 183 -17.15 12.60 7.48
C TYR A 183 -16.80 11.33 6.68
N ILE A 184 -17.25 10.18 7.17
CA ILE A 184 -17.01 8.89 6.48
C ILE A 184 -18.02 8.75 5.35
N GLN A 185 -17.57 8.92 4.13
CA GLN A 185 -18.41 8.79 2.93
C GLN A 185 -18.65 7.33 2.55
N LYS A 186 -17.65 6.47 2.74
CA LYS A 186 -17.71 5.06 2.36
C LYS A 186 -16.77 4.25 3.22
N ALA A 187 -17.25 3.09 3.68
CA ALA A 187 -16.45 2.13 4.43
C ALA A 187 -16.84 0.72 3.95
N LEU A 188 -15.86 -0.07 3.54
CA LEU A 188 -16.06 -1.42 3.01
C LEU A 188 -14.99 -2.35 3.56
N GLU A 189 -15.38 -3.56 3.93
CA GLU A 189 -14.47 -4.64 4.28
C GLU A 189 -14.81 -5.89 3.48
N LYS A 190 -13.77 -6.64 3.11
CA LYS A 190 -13.91 -7.93 2.46
C LYS A 190 -12.80 -8.86 2.90
N ILE A 191 -13.17 -10.00 3.47
CA ILE A 191 -12.26 -11.12 3.68
C ILE A 191 -12.23 -11.92 2.38
N GLY A 192 -11.06 -12.02 1.79
CA GLY A 192 -10.80 -12.74 0.56
C GLY A 192 -10.06 -14.05 0.80
N VAL A 193 -9.71 -14.74 -0.28
CA VAL A 193 -8.87 -15.93 -0.27
C VAL A 193 -7.66 -15.67 -1.17
N GLN A 194 -6.48 -15.93 -0.63
CA GLN A 194 -5.23 -15.98 -1.39
C GLN A 194 -4.87 -17.43 -1.66
N ARG A 195 -4.42 -17.72 -2.87
CA ARG A 195 -4.03 -19.06 -3.30
C ARG A 195 -2.62 -19.02 -3.85
N PHE A 196 -1.75 -19.83 -3.28
CA PHE A 196 -0.42 -20.12 -3.78
C PHE A 196 -0.46 -21.49 -4.48
N TYR A 197 0.12 -21.56 -5.66
CA TYR A 197 0.09 -22.78 -6.46
C TYR A 197 1.38 -23.60 -6.36
N ASP A 198 2.41 -23.06 -5.72
CA ASP A 198 3.66 -23.77 -5.40
C ASP A 198 4.33 -23.18 -4.15
N ILE A 199 5.19 -23.99 -3.54
CA ILE A 199 5.94 -23.61 -2.32
C ILE A 199 6.92 -22.48 -2.59
N GLY A 200 7.54 -22.44 -3.77
CA GLY A 200 8.46 -21.35 -4.13
C GLY A 200 7.76 -19.99 -4.15
N ALA A 201 6.47 -19.96 -4.58
CA ALA A 201 5.66 -18.75 -4.51
C ALA A 201 5.41 -18.28 -3.07
N VAL A 202 5.16 -19.22 -2.15
CA VAL A 202 5.04 -18.92 -0.71
C VAL A 202 6.34 -18.34 -0.16
N ILE A 203 7.49 -18.97 -0.47
CA ILE A 203 8.81 -18.50 -0.02
C ILE A 203 9.08 -17.09 -0.50
N TYR A 204 8.86 -16.83 -1.79
CA TYR A 204 9.06 -15.50 -2.36
C TYR A 204 8.13 -14.45 -1.75
N TYR A 205 6.86 -14.80 -1.53
CA TYR A 205 5.85 -13.94 -0.91
C TYR A 205 6.24 -13.56 0.52
N LEU A 206 6.57 -14.55 1.36
CA LEU A 206 6.96 -14.34 2.76
C LEU A 206 8.25 -13.52 2.92
N LYS A 207 9.12 -13.54 1.93
CA LYS A 207 10.31 -12.68 1.90
C LYS A 207 9.96 -11.22 1.61
N ALA A 208 8.95 -10.99 0.79
CA ALA A 208 8.57 -9.67 0.31
C ALA A 208 7.67 -8.90 1.30
N ILE A 209 6.98 -9.63 2.19
CA ILE A 209 6.06 -9.06 3.18
C ILE A 209 6.75 -9.10 4.55
N PRO A 210 6.82 -7.96 5.26
CA PRO A 210 7.43 -7.88 6.59
C PRO A 210 6.64 -8.63 7.65
#